data_07982374f3ebebc818bacfbdca36ecc9
#
_entry.id   07982374f3ebebc818bacfbdca36ecc9
#
_cell.length_a   1.000
_cell.length_b   1.000
_cell.length_c   1.000
_cell.angle_alpha   90.00
_cell.angle_beta   90.00
_cell.angle_gamma   90.00
#
_symmetry.space_group_name_H-M   'P 1'
#
loop_
_entity.id
_entity.type
_entity.pdbx_description
1 polymer ?
#
loop_
_entity_poly.entity_id
_entity_poly.type
_entity_poly.pdbx_seq_one_letter_code
_entity_poly.pdbx_strand_id
1 'polypeptide(L)'
;FRSQPPAHFTEASLVKALEEQGIGRPSTYAPTISTIIARHYVIKENKNLYISELGNAVNNIMMTAFPTIVDVKFTANMESLLDGVAEGTVEWKEIIRNFYPDLKVAIDEAEKELEHVKIEDEVTDVICDKCGRNMVIKYGPHGKFLGCPGFPECHNTKPYLEKIGVACPKCGKDVILKKTKKGRMFYGCEGYPECDFVSW
;
A
#
# COMPACT_ATOMS: atom_id res chain seq x y z
N PHE A 1 -16.82 9.86 -32.65
CA PHE A 1 -16.00 10.33 -31.51
C PHE A 1 -15.61 9.11 -30.69
N ARG A 2 -14.32 8.72 -30.66
CA ARG A 2 -13.81 7.75 -29.71
C ARG A 2 -13.44 8.51 -28.44
N SER A 3 -14.22 8.39 -27.38
CA SER A 3 -13.84 8.85 -26.05
C SER A 3 -12.66 8.01 -25.57
N GLN A 4 -11.54 8.63 -25.24
CA GLN A 4 -10.45 7.95 -24.55
C GLN A 4 -10.75 7.95 -23.04
N PRO A 5 -10.47 6.84 -22.32
CA PRO A 5 -10.58 6.85 -20.87
C PRO A 5 -9.61 7.88 -20.28
N PRO A 6 -9.91 8.44 -19.08
CA PRO A 6 -8.98 9.34 -18.41
C PRO A 6 -7.64 8.65 -18.16
N ALA A 7 -6.57 9.41 -18.28
CA ALA A 7 -5.22 8.89 -18.02
C ALA A 7 -5.06 8.53 -16.53
N HIS A 8 -4.25 7.50 -16.26
CA HIS A 8 -3.86 7.18 -14.88
C HIS A 8 -3.13 8.35 -14.22
N PHE A 9 -3.28 8.48 -12.92
CA PHE A 9 -2.54 9.49 -12.17
C PHE A 9 -1.04 9.18 -12.19
N THR A 10 -0.25 10.22 -12.34
CA THR A 10 1.15 10.27 -11.93
C THR A 10 1.24 10.92 -10.56
N GLU A 11 2.38 10.84 -9.86
CA GLU A 11 2.56 11.55 -8.58
C GLU A 11 2.25 13.05 -8.73
N ALA A 12 2.73 13.68 -9.80
CA ALA A 12 2.49 15.11 -10.05
C ALA A 12 1.01 15.43 -10.33
N SER A 13 0.32 14.62 -11.14
CA SER A 13 -1.09 14.87 -11.43
C SER A 13 -1.99 14.54 -10.22
N LEU A 14 -1.57 13.62 -9.35
CA LEU A 14 -2.28 13.35 -8.10
C LEU A 14 -2.13 14.52 -7.12
N VAL A 15 -0.91 15.08 -6.96
CA VAL A 15 -0.70 16.30 -6.17
C VAL A 15 -1.58 17.43 -6.66
N LYS A 16 -1.59 17.67 -7.96
CA LYS A 16 -2.44 18.71 -8.56
C LYS A 16 -3.92 18.50 -8.27
N ALA A 17 -4.42 17.26 -8.38
CA ALA A 17 -5.81 16.93 -8.08
C ALA A 17 -6.15 17.15 -6.58
N LEU A 18 -5.23 16.80 -5.66
CA LEU A 18 -5.40 17.05 -4.23
C LEU A 18 -5.45 18.56 -3.94
N GLU A 19 -4.55 19.33 -4.55
CA GLU A 19 -4.50 20.79 -4.42
C GLU A 19 -5.78 21.47 -4.96
N GLU A 20 -6.24 21.09 -6.15
CA GLU A 20 -7.48 21.60 -6.74
C GLU A 20 -8.72 21.30 -5.90
N GLN A 21 -8.71 20.23 -5.13
CA GLN A 21 -9.80 19.82 -4.24
C GLN A 21 -9.62 20.33 -2.79
N GLY A 22 -8.54 21.04 -2.49
CA GLY A 22 -8.27 21.57 -1.15
C GLY A 22 -7.88 20.50 -0.13
N ILE A 23 -7.44 19.31 -0.57
CA ILE A 23 -7.05 18.19 0.29
C ILE A 23 -5.55 18.21 0.53
N GLY A 24 -5.15 18.23 1.80
CA GLY A 24 -3.74 18.28 2.19
C GLY A 24 -3.12 19.67 2.01
N ARG A 25 -1.82 19.73 2.26
CA ARG A 25 -1.00 20.94 2.16
C ARG A 25 0.36 20.56 1.54
N PRO A 26 1.17 21.53 1.07
CA PRO A 26 2.46 21.25 0.43
C PRO A 26 3.36 20.30 1.23
N SER A 27 3.32 20.38 2.56
CA SER A 27 4.10 19.54 3.48
C SER A 27 3.60 18.09 3.55
N THR A 28 2.35 17.80 3.17
CA THR A 28 1.73 16.47 3.33
C THR A 28 1.58 15.71 2.03
N TYR A 29 1.63 16.33 0.86
CA TYR A 29 1.42 15.65 -0.43
C TYR A 29 2.42 14.52 -0.67
N ALA A 30 3.72 14.83 -0.61
CA ALA A 30 4.76 13.84 -0.86
C ALA A 30 4.79 12.71 0.20
N PRO A 31 4.68 12.97 1.51
CA PRO A 31 4.55 11.93 2.53
C PRO A 31 3.33 11.02 2.32
N THR A 32 2.18 11.56 1.94
CA THR A 32 0.96 10.79 1.68
C THR A 32 1.16 9.82 0.51
N ILE A 33 1.69 10.31 -0.61
CA ILE A 33 1.96 9.48 -1.80
C ILE A 33 2.99 8.39 -1.46
N SER A 34 4.07 8.74 -0.76
CA SER A 34 5.07 7.79 -0.32
C SER A 34 4.48 6.70 0.58
N THR A 35 3.54 7.07 1.45
CA THR A 35 2.88 6.14 2.38
C THR A 35 1.99 5.15 1.65
N ILE A 36 1.15 5.58 0.70
CA ILE A 36 0.26 4.67 -0.03
C ILE A 36 1.04 3.70 -0.92
N ILE A 37 2.18 4.13 -1.48
CA ILE A 37 3.09 3.26 -2.23
C ILE A 37 3.80 2.28 -1.28
N ALA A 38 4.34 2.76 -0.16
CA ALA A 38 5.06 1.93 0.81
C ALA A 38 4.15 0.85 1.46
N ARG A 39 2.86 1.15 1.61
CA ARG A 39 1.85 0.20 2.11
C ARG A 39 1.29 -0.72 1.02
N HIS A 40 1.80 -0.64 -0.21
CA HIS A 40 1.34 -1.42 -1.36
C HIS A 40 -0.15 -1.22 -1.70
N TYR A 41 -0.77 -0.12 -1.31
CA TYR A 41 -2.13 0.23 -1.74
C TYR A 41 -2.15 0.68 -3.20
N VAL A 42 -1.04 1.29 -3.63
CA VAL A 42 -0.80 1.76 -4.99
C VAL A 42 0.54 1.23 -5.50
N ILE A 43 0.55 0.80 -6.75
CA ILE A 43 1.74 0.34 -7.47
C ILE A 43 2.12 1.43 -8.47
N LYS A 44 3.42 1.75 -8.54
CA LYS A 44 3.94 2.72 -9.51
C LYS A 44 4.64 1.99 -10.66
N GLU A 45 4.09 2.12 -11.86
CA GLU A 45 4.65 1.56 -13.08
C GLU A 45 4.78 2.64 -14.15
N ASN A 46 5.94 2.77 -14.75
CA ASN A 46 6.21 3.76 -15.81
C ASN A 46 5.71 5.18 -15.48
N LYS A 47 5.91 5.64 -14.25
CA LYS A 47 5.43 6.90 -13.65
C LYS A 47 3.92 6.97 -13.35
N ASN A 48 3.13 6.02 -13.80
CA ASN A 48 1.69 5.95 -13.51
C ASN A 48 1.44 5.21 -12.19
N LEU A 49 0.37 5.59 -11.53
CA LEU A 49 -0.10 5.00 -10.29
C LEU A 49 -1.31 4.10 -10.58
N TYR A 50 -1.25 2.86 -10.10
CA TYR A 50 -2.30 1.86 -10.23
C TYR A 50 -2.73 1.39 -8.85
N ILE A 51 -4.03 1.28 -8.62
CA ILE A 51 -4.52 0.70 -7.37
C ILE A 51 -4.21 -0.80 -7.36
N SER A 52 -3.73 -1.33 -6.23
CA SER A 52 -3.54 -2.76 -6.04
C SER A 52 -4.83 -3.43 -5.55
N GLU A 53 -4.87 -4.76 -5.55
CA GLU A 53 -5.99 -5.51 -4.96
C GLU A 53 -6.16 -5.18 -3.47
N LEU A 54 -5.05 -5.12 -2.72
CA LEU A 54 -5.05 -4.67 -1.33
C LEU A 54 -5.61 -3.25 -1.19
N GLY A 55 -5.16 -2.32 -2.04
CA GLY A 55 -5.64 -0.94 -2.04
C GLY A 55 -7.14 -0.85 -2.32
N ASN A 56 -7.62 -1.64 -3.27
CA ASN A 56 -9.04 -1.69 -3.62
C ASN A 56 -9.88 -2.28 -2.47
N ALA A 57 -9.41 -3.37 -1.84
CA ALA A 57 -10.08 -3.95 -0.68
C ALA A 57 -10.18 -2.96 0.49
N VAL A 58 -9.07 -2.28 0.83
CA VAL A 58 -9.03 -1.26 1.88
C VAL A 58 -9.97 -0.08 1.54
N ASN A 59 -9.95 0.40 0.28
CA ASN A 59 -10.82 1.47 -0.16
C ASN A 59 -12.30 1.09 -0.01
N ASN A 60 -12.68 -0.12 -0.40
CA ASN A 60 -14.06 -0.61 -0.29
C ASN A 60 -14.51 -0.67 1.18
N ILE A 61 -13.65 -1.18 2.08
CA ILE A 61 -13.92 -1.18 3.53
C ILE A 61 -14.14 0.24 4.03
N MET A 62 -13.25 1.17 3.68
CA MET A 62 -13.34 2.56 4.11
C MET A 62 -14.59 3.25 3.59
N MET A 63 -14.94 3.03 2.31
CA MET A 63 -16.15 3.59 1.70
C MET A 63 -17.44 3.05 2.34
N THR A 64 -17.42 1.81 2.80
CA THR A 64 -18.58 1.18 3.44
C THR A 64 -18.72 1.59 4.90
N ALA A 65 -17.64 1.52 5.67
CA ALA A 65 -17.64 1.74 7.12
C ALA A 65 -17.56 3.23 7.50
N PHE A 66 -16.87 4.06 6.68
CA PHE A 66 -16.56 5.45 7.01
C PHE A 66 -16.85 6.41 5.85
N PRO A 67 -18.04 6.36 5.21
CA PRO A 67 -18.34 7.12 3.99
C PRO A 67 -18.16 8.64 4.18
N THR A 68 -18.52 9.17 5.35
CA THR A 68 -18.37 10.60 5.66
C THR A 68 -16.88 11.01 5.76
N ILE A 69 -16.03 10.15 6.35
CA ILE A 69 -14.63 10.48 6.60
C ILE A 69 -13.81 10.43 5.29
N VAL A 70 -14.16 9.51 4.37
CA VAL A 70 -13.47 9.40 3.07
C VAL A 70 -14.04 10.37 2.03
N ASP A 71 -15.04 11.16 2.37
CA ASP A 71 -15.57 12.18 1.48
C ASP A 71 -14.56 13.31 1.27
N VAL A 72 -14.39 13.68 0.00
CA VAL A 72 -13.44 14.73 -0.42
C VAL A 72 -13.79 16.07 0.22
N LYS A 73 -15.09 16.42 0.31
CA LYS A 73 -15.54 17.69 0.88
C LYS A 73 -15.32 17.73 2.39
N PHE A 74 -15.48 16.58 3.06
CA PHE A 74 -15.19 16.48 4.49
C PHE A 74 -13.72 16.78 4.76
N THR A 75 -12.80 16.16 4.02
CA THR A 75 -11.36 16.38 4.17
C THR A 75 -10.99 17.83 3.87
N ALA A 76 -11.47 18.41 2.78
CA ALA A 76 -11.23 19.81 2.42
C ALA A 76 -11.76 20.79 3.48
N ASN A 77 -12.94 20.51 4.05
CA ASN A 77 -13.50 21.32 5.14
C ASN A 77 -12.66 21.22 6.42
N MET A 78 -12.21 20.02 6.77
CA MET A 78 -11.34 19.82 7.93
C MET A 78 -10.02 20.60 7.78
N GLU A 79 -9.40 20.58 6.59
CA GLU A 79 -8.21 21.37 6.30
C GLU A 79 -8.47 22.90 6.49
N SER A 80 -9.62 23.38 6.02
CA SER A 80 -10.00 24.79 6.19
C SER A 80 -10.24 25.17 7.67
N LEU A 81 -10.84 24.26 8.45
CA LEU A 81 -11.02 24.47 9.89
C LEU A 81 -9.68 24.53 10.62
N LEU A 82 -8.72 23.67 10.23
CA LEU A 82 -7.36 23.69 10.80
C LEU A 82 -6.59 24.96 10.43
N ASP A 83 -6.76 25.49 9.22
CA ASP A 83 -6.23 26.80 8.86
C ASP A 83 -6.83 27.91 9.76
N GLY A 84 -8.14 27.87 10.00
CA GLY A 84 -8.81 28.78 10.93
C GLY A 84 -8.26 28.69 12.36
N VAL A 85 -7.84 27.52 12.80
CA VAL A 85 -7.13 27.37 14.09
C VAL A 85 -5.78 28.07 14.06
N ALA A 86 -5.02 27.93 12.98
CA ALA A 86 -3.72 28.59 12.82
C ALA A 86 -3.85 30.12 12.79
N GLU A 87 -4.94 30.64 12.23
CA GLU A 87 -5.29 32.07 12.18
C GLU A 87 -5.91 32.60 13.50
N GLY A 88 -6.25 31.71 14.42
CA GLY A 88 -6.89 32.08 15.68
C GLY A 88 -8.39 32.40 15.57
N THR A 89 -9.03 32.06 14.43
CA THR A 89 -10.46 32.30 14.18
C THR A 89 -11.35 31.15 14.63
N VAL A 90 -10.79 29.94 14.80
CA VAL A 90 -11.49 28.71 15.21
C VAL A 90 -10.80 28.10 16.42
N GLU A 91 -11.59 27.64 17.40
CA GLU A 91 -11.05 26.92 18.55
C GLU A 91 -10.89 25.41 18.21
N TRP A 92 -9.68 24.87 18.31
CA TRP A 92 -9.36 23.48 17.96
C TRP A 92 -10.20 22.45 18.75
N LYS A 93 -10.56 22.77 20.02
CA LYS A 93 -11.39 21.89 20.86
C LYS A 93 -12.80 21.70 20.30
N GLU A 94 -13.36 22.70 19.63
CA GLU A 94 -14.67 22.60 18.99
C GLU A 94 -14.63 21.64 17.80
N ILE A 95 -13.55 21.67 17.00
CA ILE A 95 -13.36 20.72 15.92
C ILE A 95 -13.38 19.29 16.44
N ILE A 96 -12.63 19.01 17.50
CA ILE A 96 -12.57 17.67 18.11
C ILE A 96 -13.91 17.26 18.72
N ARG A 97 -14.60 18.17 19.41
CA ARG A 97 -15.91 17.87 20.00
C ARG A 97 -16.98 17.53 18.96
N ASN A 98 -16.90 18.14 17.79
CA ASN A 98 -17.85 17.90 16.70
C ASN A 98 -17.50 16.64 15.91
N PHE A 99 -16.22 16.32 15.78
CA PHE A 99 -15.75 15.19 14.98
C PHE A 99 -15.76 13.86 15.74
N TYR A 100 -15.28 13.85 16.97
CA TYR A 100 -15.00 12.60 17.71
C TYR A 100 -16.22 11.73 18.00
N PRO A 101 -17.40 12.28 18.37
CA PRO A 101 -18.60 11.46 18.62
C PRO A 101 -19.01 10.64 17.41
N ASP A 102 -19.07 11.26 16.23
CA ASP A 102 -19.49 10.60 15.00
C ASP A 102 -18.47 9.53 14.56
N LEU A 103 -17.17 9.85 14.70
CA LEU A 103 -16.09 8.88 14.46
C LEU A 103 -16.22 7.65 15.38
N LYS A 104 -16.51 7.89 16.68
CA LYS A 104 -16.64 6.80 17.64
C LYS A 104 -17.82 5.89 17.32
N VAL A 105 -18.96 6.45 16.95
CA VAL A 105 -20.13 5.67 16.52
C VAL A 105 -19.80 4.84 15.29
N ALA A 106 -19.16 5.45 14.28
CA ALA A 106 -18.77 4.73 13.07
C ALA A 106 -17.78 3.59 13.34
N ILE A 107 -16.85 3.76 14.28
CA ILE A 107 -15.92 2.69 14.70
C ILE A 107 -16.69 1.56 15.38
N ASP A 108 -17.55 1.87 16.36
CA ASP A 108 -18.33 0.89 17.11
C ASP A 108 -19.29 0.08 16.21
N GLU A 109 -19.82 0.69 15.14
CA GLU A 109 -20.62 0.04 14.11
C GLU A 109 -19.76 -0.83 13.18
N ALA A 110 -18.64 -0.30 12.72
CA ALA A 110 -17.70 -1.02 11.86
C ALA A 110 -17.15 -2.29 12.52
N GLU A 111 -16.83 -2.24 13.82
CA GLU A 111 -16.36 -3.42 14.57
C GLU A 111 -17.41 -4.54 14.66
N LYS A 112 -18.70 -4.22 14.56
CA LYS A 112 -19.80 -5.20 14.62
C LYS A 112 -20.17 -5.73 13.24
N GLU A 113 -20.11 -4.90 12.22
CA GLU A 113 -20.68 -5.19 10.90
C GLU A 113 -19.62 -5.63 9.87
N LEU A 114 -18.35 -5.24 10.06
CA LEU A 114 -17.31 -5.62 9.11
C LEU A 114 -16.97 -7.11 9.24
N GLU A 115 -17.33 -7.85 8.22
CA GLU A 115 -16.83 -9.20 8.03
C GLU A 115 -15.32 -9.19 7.75
N HIS A 116 -14.66 -10.26 8.16
CA HIS A 116 -13.23 -10.43 7.93
C HIS A 116 -12.97 -10.59 6.41
N VAL A 117 -12.61 -9.50 5.74
CA VAL A 117 -12.27 -9.53 4.30
C VAL A 117 -10.97 -10.32 4.13
N LYS A 118 -11.08 -11.52 3.60
CA LYS A 118 -9.93 -12.31 3.16
C LYS A 118 -9.58 -11.89 1.74
N ILE A 119 -8.41 -11.30 1.57
CA ILE A 119 -7.80 -11.16 0.25
C ILE A 119 -7.37 -12.56 -0.17
N GLU A 120 -7.77 -13.00 -1.35
CA GLU A 120 -7.33 -14.30 -1.87
C GLU A 120 -5.80 -14.28 -2.00
N ASP A 121 -5.17 -15.24 -1.33
CA ASP A 121 -3.72 -15.37 -1.35
C ASP A 121 -3.29 -15.88 -2.76
N GLU A 122 -2.39 -15.19 -3.42
CA GLU A 122 -1.81 -15.62 -4.68
C GLU A 122 -0.93 -16.85 -4.46
N VAL A 123 -1.33 -18.00 -5.02
CA VAL A 123 -0.62 -19.27 -4.88
C VAL A 123 0.63 -19.25 -5.78
N THR A 124 1.77 -19.66 -5.23
CA THR A 124 3.03 -19.75 -5.95
C THR A 124 3.47 -21.19 -6.17
N ASP A 125 4.41 -21.40 -7.10
CA ASP A 125 5.02 -22.72 -7.35
C ASP A 125 6.05 -23.12 -6.27
N VAL A 126 6.31 -22.26 -5.29
CA VAL A 126 7.27 -22.50 -4.22
C VAL A 126 6.67 -23.45 -3.19
N ILE A 127 7.30 -24.59 -2.98
CA ILE A 127 6.85 -25.59 -2.03
C ILE A 127 7.37 -25.28 -0.62
N CYS A 128 6.50 -25.46 0.37
CA CYS A 128 6.86 -25.36 1.77
C CYS A 128 7.70 -26.56 2.21
N ASP A 129 8.93 -26.32 2.70
CA ASP A 129 9.87 -27.37 3.12
C ASP A 129 9.38 -28.18 4.33
N LYS A 130 8.39 -27.66 5.09
CA LYS A 130 7.88 -28.31 6.31
C LYS A 130 6.65 -29.17 6.06
N CYS A 131 5.76 -28.79 5.15
CA CYS A 131 4.48 -29.49 4.96
C CYS A 131 4.14 -29.82 3.51
N GLY A 132 4.99 -29.46 2.55
CA GLY A 132 4.80 -29.80 1.14
C GLY A 132 3.70 -29.02 0.38
N ARG A 133 2.99 -28.09 1.03
CA ARG A 133 1.96 -27.26 0.39
C ARG A 133 2.61 -26.14 -0.41
N ASN A 134 1.97 -25.69 -1.49
CA ASN A 134 2.40 -24.50 -2.21
C ASN A 134 2.30 -23.27 -1.31
N MET A 135 3.36 -22.46 -1.29
CA MET A 135 3.37 -21.22 -0.51
C MET A 135 2.59 -20.12 -1.23
N VAL A 136 2.07 -19.20 -0.48
CA VAL A 136 1.26 -18.08 -0.97
C VAL A 136 1.94 -16.75 -0.69
N ILE A 137 1.70 -15.77 -1.57
CA ILE A 137 2.19 -14.42 -1.35
C ILE A 137 1.34 -13.75 -0.28
N LYS A 138 2.00 -13.26 0.77
CA LYS A 138 1.38 -12.49 1.84
C LYS A 138 2.04 -11.12 1.97
N TYR A 139 1.28 -10.16 2.46
CA TYR A 139 1.75 -8.80 2.69
C TYR A 139 2.01 -8.59 4.18
N GLY A 140 3.23 -8.21 4.51
CA GLY A 140 3.66 -7.91 5.87
C GLY A 140 4.17 -6.48 6.03
N PRO A 141 4.55 -6.07 7.25
CA PRO A 141 5.07 -4.72 7.52
C PRO A 141 6.30 -4.33 6.70
N HIS A 142 7.05 -5.33 6.22
CA HIS A 142 8.29 -5.13 5.44
C HIS A 142 8.12 -5.43 3.94
N GLY A 143 6.88 -5.63 3.47
CA GLY A 143 6.56 -5.94 2.07
C GLY A 143 6.06 -7.37 1.87
N LYS A 144 6.12 -7.84 0.62
CA LYS A 144 5.69 -9.19 0.23
C LYS A 144 6.61 -10.26 0.83
N PHE A 145 6.02 -11.36 1.28
CA PHE A 145 6.73 -12.56 1.69
C PHE A 145 5.92 -13.81 1.32
N LEU A 146 6.58 -14.95 1.27
CA LEU A 146 5.92 -16.22 1.06
C LEU A 146 5.52 -16.81 2.41
N GLY A 147 4.23 -17.04 2.60
CA GLY A 147 3.67 -17.70 3.78
C GLY A 147 3.14 -19.08 3.45
N CYS A 148 3.20 -20.01 4.40
CA CYS A 148 2.55 -21.30 4.24
C CYS A 148 1.04 -21.16 4.49
N PRO A 149 0.16 -21.66 3.59
CA PRO A 149 -1.30 -21.62 3.81
C PRO A 149 -1.75 -22.54 4.94
N GLY A 150 -0.87 -23.40 5.45
CA GLY A 150 -1.15 -24.28 6.59
C GLY A 150 -1.11 -23.59 7.96
N PHE A 151 -1.03 -22.26 8.03
CA PHE A 151 -1.15 -21.54 9.30
C PHE A 151 -2.54 -21.78 9.94
N PRO A 152 -2.66 -22.01 11.27
CA PRO A 152 -1.61 -21.93 12.28
C PRO A 152 -0.77 -23.22 12.49
N GLU A 153 -1.05 -24.30 11.82
CA GLU A 153 -0.32 -25.57 11.99
C GLU A 153 1.11 -25.51 11.45
N CYS A 154 1.34 -24.74 10.39
CA CYS A 154 2.64 -24.55 9.76
C CYS A 154 3.00 -23.06 9.67
N HIS A 155 3.97 -22.63 10.47
CA HIS A 155 4.46 -21.24 10.52
C HIS A 155 5.62 -20.95 9.56
N ASN A 156 5.76 -21.73 8.48
CA ASN A 156 6.88 -21.55 7.57
C ASN A 156 6.70 -20.30 6.70
N THR A 157 7.73 -19.47 6.67
CA THR A 157 7.77 -18.25 5.83
C THR A 157 9.10 -18.20 5.07
N LYS A 158 9.06 -17.67 3.85
CA LYS A 158 10.25 -17.42 3.02
C LYS A 158 10.21 -15.98 2.50
N PRO A 159 11.36 -15.35 2.24
CA PRO A 159 11.37 -14.06 1.56
C PRO A 159 10.79 -14.20 0.14
N TYR A 160 9.96 -13.24 -0.28
CA TYR A 160 9.52 -13.15 -1.66
C TYR A 160 10.66 -12.59 -2.51
N LEU A 161 11.12 -13.38 -3.48
CA LEU A 161 12.21 -13.02 -4.39
C LEU A 161 11.62 -12.67 -5.75
N GLU A 162 11.67 -11.40 -6.11
CA GLU A 162 11.19 -10.93 -7.41
C GLU A 162 12.21 -11.30 -8.50
N LYS A 163 11.87 -12.32 -9.29
CA LYS A 163 12.68 -12.80 -10.40
C LYS A 163 12.48 -11.89 -11.61
N ILE A 164 13.56 -11.42 -12.21
CA ILE A 164 13.49 -10.54 -13.38
C ILE A 164 13.50 -11.32 -14.73
N GLY A 165 13.48 -12.65 -14.68
CA GLY A 165 13.50 -13.50 -15.88
C GLY A 165 14.83 -13.55 -16.62
N VAL A 166 15.93 -13.13 -15.98
CA VAL A 166 17.27 -13.16 -16.57
C VAL A 166 18.16 -14.14 -15.79
N ALA A 167 18.85 -15.01 -16.52
CA ALA A 167 19.79 -15.95 -15.93
C ALA A 167 21.10 -15.23 -15.51
N CYS A 168 21.64 -15.61 -14.37
CA CYS A 168 22.90 -15.10 -13.88
C CYS A 168 24.06 -15.49 -14.82
N PRO A 169 24.87 -14.54 -15.31
CA PRO A 169 25.97 -14.82 -16.23
C PRO A 169 27.10 -15.63 -15.60
N LYS A 170 27.16 -15.72 -14.25
CA LYS A 170 28.19 -16.48 -13.54
C LYS A 170 27.79 -17.94 -13.27
N CYS A 171 26.53 -18.20 -12.91
CA CYS A 171 26.12 -19.52 -12.44
C CYS A 171 24.82 -20.06 -13.08
N GLY A 172 24.16 -19.28 -13.94
CA GLY A 172 22.92 -19.70 -14.63
C GLY A 172 21.65 -19.69 -13.77
N LYS A 173 21.75 -19.45 -12.44
CA LYS A 173 20.55 -19.28 -11.57
C LYS A 173 19.85 -17.94 -11.87
N ASP A 174 18.65 -17.74 -11.37
CA ASP A 174 17.89 -16.52 -11.61
C ASP A 174 18.55 -15.28 -10.99
N VAL A 175 18.44 -14.16 -11.69
CA VAL A 175 18.74 -12.84 -11.14
C VAL A 175 17.46 -12.28 -10.49
N ILE A 176 17.60 -11.80 -9.27
CA ILE A 176 16.51 -11.30 -8.43
C ILE A 176 16.76 -9.85 -8.04
N LEU A 177 15.66 -9.12 -7.87
CA LEU A 177 15.70 -7.76 -7.35
C LEU A 177 15.89 -7.80 -5.83
N LYS A 178 16.91 -7.11 -5.35
CA LYS A 178 17.26 -6.99 -3.92
C LYS A 178 17.26 -5.54 -3.48
N LYS A 179 17.05 -5.31 -2.19
CA LYS A 179 17.10 -3.99 -1.57
C LYS A 179 18.22 -3.92 -0.54
N THR A 180 19.06 -2.88 -0.62
CA THR A 180 20.09 -2.62 0.38
C THR A 180 19.45 -2.14 1.69
N LYS A 181 20.19 -2.19 2.81
CA LYS A 181 19.76 -1.62 4.10
C LYS A 181 19.42 -0.12 4.03
N LYS A 182 19.98 0.59 3.05
CA LYS A 182 19.71 2.02 2.79
C LYS A 182 18.56 2.26 1.79
N GLY A 183 17.83 1.21 1.38
CA GLY A 183 16.67 1.31 0.50
C GLY A 183 16.97 1.34 -1.00
N ARG A 184 18.21 1.28 -1.45
CA ARG A 184 18.57 1.23 -2.87
C ARG A 184 18.31 -0.17 -3.44
N MET A 185 17.67 -0.22 -4.60
CA MET A 185 17.43 -1.46 -5.34
C MET A 185 18.68 -1.84 -6.15
N PHE A 186 18.96 -3.14 -6.24
CA PHE A 186 20.03 -3.71 -7.04
C PHE A 186 19.66 -5.12 -7.49
N TYR A 187 20.31 -5.59 -8.53
CA TYR A 187 20.13 -6.93 -9.05
C TYR A 187 21.21 -7.85 -8.48
N GLY A 188 20.80 -8.99 -7.93
CA GLY A 188 21.72 -9.97 -7.38
C GLY A 188 21.35 -11.39 -7.75
N CYS A 189 22.31 -12.29 -7.74
CA CYS A 189 22.04 -13.70 -7.98
C CYS A 189 21.22 -14.32 -6.83
N GLU A 190 20.27 -15.20 -7.16
CA GLU A 190 19.55 -16.02 -6.19
C GLU A 190 20.48 -16.97 -5.44
N GLY A 191 21.56 -17.40 -6.07
CA GLY A 191 22.56 -18.31 -5.49
C GLY A 191 23.53 -17.69 -4.49
N TYR A 192 23.30 -16.47 -4.01
CA TYR A 192 24.12 -15.90 -2.93
C TYR A 192 23.96 -16.72 -1.63
N PRO A 193 25.01 -17.00 -0.86
CA PRO A 193 26.39 -16.47 -0.95
C PRO A 193 27.33 -17.23 -1.92
N GLU A 194 26.93 -18.34 -2.50
CA GLU A 194 27.78 -19.15 -3.40
C GLU A 194 28.12 -18.41 -4.70
N CYS A 195 27.23 -17.55 -5.16
CA CYS A 195 27.42 -16.68 -6.32
C CYS A 195 27.27 -15.21 -5.92
N ASP A 196 28.32 -14.44 -6.09
CA ASP A 196 28.41 -13.03 -5.69
C ASP A 196 28.02 -12.04 -6.79
N PHE A 197 27.36 -12.50 -7.85
CA PHE A 197 26.95 -11.62 -8.95
C PHE A 197 26.01 -10.53 -8.47
N VAL A 198 26.37 -9.27 -8.78
CA VAL A 198 25.62 -8.04 -8.48
C VAL A 198 25.68 -7.12 -9.70
N SER A 199 24.56 -6.46 -10.00
CA SER A 199 24.43 -5.40 -11.00
C SER A 199 23.53 -4.27 -10.46
N TRP A 200 23.75 -3.05 -10.95
CA TRP A 200 23.02 -1.85 -10.52
C TRP A 200 22.18 -1.30 -11.65
#